data_caad3e3db0055351ea2f132c88c7b3a4
#
_entry.id   caad3e3db0055351ea2f132c88c7b3a4
#
_cell.length_a   1.000
_cell.length_b   1.000
_cell.length_c   1.000
_cell.angle_alpha   90.00
_cell.angle_beta   90.00
_cell.angle_gamma   90.00
#
_symmetry.space_group_name_H-M   'P 1'
#
loop_
_entity.id
_entity.type
_entity.pdbx_description
1 polymer ?
#
loop_
_entity_poly.entity_id
_entity_poly.type
_entity_poly.pdbx_seq_one_letter_code
_entity_poly.pdbx_strand_id
1 'polypeptide(L)'
;MGKLKIAIIGCGRISYKHVEAIFNNDKEAELVAVCDIIESLAQQIKEKYVNLKGNDCKVTVYTDYKDMLDKEEIDLVTIATESGYHAEIAMECMKHKKHVIVEKPMALSIKDADAMIACAKENKVKLCVSHQNRFNKPIRELKKAIDSNRFG
;
A
#
# COMPACT_ATOMS: atom_id res chain seq x y z
N MET A 1 5.78 -19.46 -8.99
CA MET A 1 5.21 -18.10 -9.17
C MET A 1 6.30 -17.11 -8.81
N GLY A 2 6.47 -16.01 -9.57
CA GLY A 2 7.37 -14.92 -9.20
C GLY A 2 6.90 -14.20 -7.94
N LYS A 3 7.77 -13.36 -7.35
CA LYS A 3 7.39 -12.50 -6.24
C LYS A 3 6.41 -11.41 -6.69
N LEU A 4 5.52 -11.00 -5.79
CA LEU A 4 4.62 -9.88 -6.00
C LEU A 4 5.43 -8.57 -6.02
N LYS A 5 5.39 -7.85 -7.12
CA LYS A 5 6.09 -6.58 -7.31
C LYS A 5 5.27 -5.45 -6.69
N ILE A 6 5.81 -4.83 -5.66
CA ILE A 6 5.12 -3.79 -4.87
C ILE A 6 5.77 -2.44 -5.08
N ALA A 7 4.95 -1.40 -5.23
CA ALA A 7 5.39 -0.01 -5.17
C ALA A 7 4.75 0.72 -3.97
N ILE A 8 5.45 1.74 -3.45
CA ILE A 8 4.96 2.63 -2.39
C ILE A 8 4.77 4.04 -2.96
N ILE A 9 3.58 4.62 -2.79
CA ILE A 9 3.28 6.03 -3.08
C ILE A 9 3.02 6.74 -1.76
N GLY A 10 3.79 7.80 -1.50
CA GLY A 10 3.85 8.49 -0.22
C GLY A 10 4.90 7.89 0.70
N CYS A 11 6.02 8.60 0.85
CA CYS A 11 7.20 8.16 1.59
C CYS A 11 7.33 8.87 2.95
N GLY A 12 6.20 9.25 3.55
CA GLY A 12 6.13 9.86 4.87
C GLY A 12 6.34 8.85 6.02
N ARG A 13 6.00 9.29 7.25
CA ARG A 13 6.31 8.55 8.48
C ARG A 13 5.76 7.11 8.53
N ILE A 14 4.63 6.80 7.89
CA ILE A 14 4.05 5.45 7.96
C ILE A 14 4.68 4.48 6.95
N SER A 15 5.26 4.99 5.87
CA SER A 15 5.78 4.18 4.77
C SER A 15 6.87 3.18 5.21
N TYR A 16 7.65 3.51 6.24
CA TYR A 16 8.66 2.58 6.76
C TYR A 16 8.04 1.27 7.29
N LYS A 17 6.78 1.30 7.77
CA LYS A 17 6.06 0.08 8.20
C LYS A 17 5.67 -0.78 7.01
N HIS A 18 5.35 -0.17 5.88
CA HIS A 18 5.12 -0.90 4.64
C HIS A 18 6.41 -1.56 4.14
N VAL A 19 7.55 -0.85 4.22
CA VAL A 19 8.87 -1.43 3.91
C VAL A 19 9.16 -2.65 4.79
N GLU A 20 8.98 -2.53 6.10
CA GLU A 20 9.17 -3.64 7.04
C GLU A 20 8.24 -4.83 6.72
N ALA A 21 6.98 -4.56 6.38
CA ALA A 21 6.02 -5.59 6.00
C ALA A 21 6.43 -6.32 4.72
N ILE A 22 6.88 -5.59 3.68
CA ILE A 22 7.37 -6.19 2.44
C ILE A 22 8.62 -7.04 2.72
N PHE A 23 9.57 -6.53 3.49
CA PHE A 23 10.79 -7.23 3.85
C PHE A 23 10.49 -8.53 4.64
N ASN A 24 9.56 -8.48 5.61
CA ASN A 24 9.19 -9.65 6.40
C ASN A 24 8.48 -10.74 5.57
N ASN A 25 8.00 -10.40 4.38
CA ASN A 25 7.38 -11.31 3.41
C ASN A 25 8.23 -11.48 2.14
N ASP A 26 9.54 -11.38 2.26
CA ASP A 26 10.48 -11.32 1.13
C ASP A 26 10.52 -12.58 0.25
N LYS A 27 9.94 -13.68 0.71
CA LYS A 27 9.75 -14.91 -0.10
C LYS A 27 8.65 -14.75 -1.14
N GLU A 28 7.65 -13.90 -0.85
CA GLU A 28 6.43 -13.74 -1.65
C GLU A 28 6.33 -12.36 -2.32
N ALA A 29 7.06 -11.36 -1.80
CA ALA A 29 6.95 -9.97 -2.23
C ALA A 29 8.32 -9.29 -2.33
N GLU A 30 8.39 -8.26 -3.18
CA GLU A 30 9.56 -7.39 -3.31
C GLU A 30 9.14 -5.95 -3.60
N LEU A 31 9.90 -4.99 -3.06
CA LEU A 31 9.72 -3.57 -3.38
C LEU A 31 10.48 -3.26 -4.66
N VAL A 32 9.79 -2.75 -5.68
CA VAL A 32 10.37 -2.41 -6.98
C VAL A 32 10.47 -0.91 -7.23
N ALA A 33 9.56 -0.12 -6.65
CA ALA A 33 9.56 1.33 -6.81
C ALA A 33 9.01 2.06 -5.59
N VAL A 34 9.44 3.30 -5.42
CA VAL A 34 8.94 4.24 -4.43
C VAL A 34 8.68 5.60 -5.08
N CYS A 35 7.62 6.28 -4.68
CA CYS A 35 7.24 7.58 -5.23
C CYS A 35 6.83 8.55 -4.13
N ASP A 36 7.39 9.76 -4.17
CA ASP A 36 6.96 10.89 -3.36
C ASP A 36 7.27 12.18 -4.11
N ILE A 37 6.42 13.19 -3.99
CA ILE A 37 6.66 14.51 -4.59
C ILE A 37 7.95 15.16 -4.05
N ILE A 38 8.40 14.73 -2.86
CA ILE A 38 9.67 15.11 -2.26
C ILE A 38 10.65 13.96 -2.48
N GLU A 39 11.52 14.09 -3.49
CA GLU A 39 12.45 13.03 -3.91
C GLU A 39 13.30 12.49 -2.76
N SER A 40 13.75 13.36 -1.84
CA SER A 40 14.57 12.95 -0.70
C SER A 40 13.85 11.98 0.25
N LEU A 41 12.51 12.07 0.39
CA LEU A 41 11.72 11.12 1.18
C LEU A 41 11.65 9.75 0.47
N ALA A 42 11.44 9.75 -0.83
CA ALA A 42 11.45 8.52 -1.62
C ALA A 42 12.82 7.83 -1.56
N GLN A 43 13.90 8.61 -1.66
CA GLN A 43 15.26 8.10 -1.55
C GLN A 43 15.52 7.46 -0.17
N GLN A 44 15.09 8.07 0.93
CA GLN A 44 15.21 7.51 2.29
C GLN A 44 14.50 6.16 2.42
N ILE A 45 13.30 6.02 1.83
CA ILE A 45 12.55 4.76 1.87
C ILE A 45 13.23 3.68 1.04
N LYS A 46 13.75 4.02 -0.13
CA LYS A 46 14.60 3.12 -0.91
C LYS A 46 15.81 2.64 -0.11
N GLU A 47 16.58 3.55 0.46
CA GLU A 47 17.77 3.23 1.26
C GLU A 47 17.42 2.32 2.44
N LYS A 48 16.30 2.58 3.11
CA LYS A 48 15.84 1.71 4.20
C LYS A 48 15.61 0.29 3.73
N TYR A 49 14.95 0.09 2.57
CA TYR A 49 14.72 -1.26 2.05
C TYR A 49 16.02 -1.92 1.60
N VAL A 50 16.90 -1.19 0.91
CA VAL A 50 18.21 -1.69 0.48
C VAL A 50 19.06 -2.11 1.68
N ASN A 51 19.06 -1.34 2.77
CA ASN A 51 19.79 -1.67 3.98
C ASN A 51 19.27 -2.96 4.67
N LEU A 52 17.97 -3.25 4.55
CA LEU A 52 17.39 -4.50 5.08
C LEU A 52 17.65 -5.70 4.18
N LYS A 53 17.60 -5.49 2.86
CA LYS A 53 17.61 -6.58 1.85
C LYS A 53 19.01 -6.90 1.32
N GLY A 54 19.91 -5.91 1.32
CA GLY A 54 21.21 -5.96 0.66
C GLY A 54 21.20 -5.24 -0.69
N ASN A 55 22.39 -4.98 -1.23
CA ASN A 55 22.60 -4.16 -2.42
C ASN A 55 22.13 -4.78 -3.75
N ASP A 56 21.77 -6.06 -3.74
CA ASP A 56 21.32 -6.77 -4.95
C ASP A 56 19.85 -6.48 -5.32
N CYS A 57 19.12 -5.72 -4.51
CA CYS A 57 17.76 -5.32 -4.83
C CYS A 57 17.73 -4.03 -5.64
N LYS A 58 16.90 -4.01 -6.70
CA LYS A 58 16.70 -2.84 -7.55
C LYS A 58 15.40 -2.15 -7.17
N VAL A 59 15.47 -0.94 -6.61
CA VAL A 59 14.31 -0.08 -6.32
C VAL A 59 14.48 1.23 -7.06
N THR A 60 13.50 1.60 -7.89
CA THR A 60 13.50 2.87 -8.64
C THR A 60 12.79 3.95 -7.84
N VAL A 61 13.28 5.18 -7.92
CA VAL A 61 12.69 6.37 -7.27
C VAL A 61 11.97 7.21 -8.30
N TYR A 62 10.76 7.65 -7.95
CA TYR A 62 9.92 8.52 -8.76
C TYR A 62 9.42 9.71 -7.95
N THR A 63 9.18 10.83 -8.64
CA THR A 63 8.50 12.01 -8.07
C THR A 63 7.10 12.19 -8.63
N ASP A 64 6.75 11.47 -9.69
CA ASP A 64 5.41 11.38 -10.27
C ASP A 64 4.96 9.91 -10.30
N TYR A 65 3.84 9.62 -9.64
CA TYR A 65 3.32 8.26 -9.57
C TYR A 65 2.74 7.76 -10.92
N LYS A 66 2.30 8.65 -11.79
CA LYS A 66 1.82 8.27 -13.13
C LYS A 66 2.97 7.76 -13.98
N ASP A 67 4.08 8.48 -13.97
CA ASP A 67 5.34 8.05 -14.58
C ASP A 67 5.80 6.67 -14.07
N MET A 68 5.67 6.45 -12.75
CA MET A 68 5.99 5.16 -12.14
C MET A 68 5.07 4.05 -12.64
N LEU A 69 3.75 4.30 -12.72
CA LEU A 69 2.76 3.32 -13.19
C LEU A 69 2.97 2.91 -14.65
N ASP A 70 3.44 3.84 -15.48
CA ASP A 70 3.68 3.62 -16.92
C ASP A 70 5.00 2.88 -17.19
N LYS A 71 6.02 3.07 -16.33
CA LYS A 71 7.39 2.60 -16.59
C LYS A 71 7.76 1.33 -15.83
N GLU A 72 7.06 1.01 -14.73
CA GLU A 72 7.43 -0.09 -13.86
C GLU A 72 6.43 -1.26 -13.93
N GLU A 73 6.96 -2.46 -13.90
CA GLU A 73 6.15 -3.65 -13.69
C GLU A 73 5.74 -3.79 -12.23
N ILE A 74 4.51 -3.42 -11.92
CA ILE A 74 3.95 -3.40 -10.57
C ILE A 74 2.70 -4.28 -10.54
N ASP A 75 2.56 -5.12 -9.53
CA ASP A 75 1.35 -5.91 -9.27
C ASP A 75 0.45 -5.22 -8.24
N LEU A 76 1.06 -4.59 -7.23
CA LEU A 76 0.37 -3.98 -6.10
C LEU A 76 1.01 -2.64 -5.71
N VAL A 77 0.16 -1.65 -5.47
CA VAL A 77 0.58 -0.35 -4.95
C VAL A 77 0.07 -0.18 -3.52
N THR A 78 0.95 0.23 -2.61
CA THR A 78 0.55 0.70 -1.29
C THR A 78 0.60 2.22 -1.26
N ILE A 79 -0.51 2.85 -0.83
CA ILE A 79 -0.71 4.30 -0.81
C ILE A 79 -0.66 4.77 0.64
N ALA A 80 0.34 5.60 0.94
CA ALA A 80 0.63 6.13 2.27
C ALA A 80 0.80 7.66 2.26
N THR A 81 0.12 8.32 1.33
CA THR A 81 0.05 9.78 1.19
C THR A 81 -0.86 10.42 2.23
N GLU A 82 -1.05 11.72 2.15
CA GLU A 82 -2.11 12.42 2.89
C GLU A 82 -3.49 11.92 2.44
N SER A 83 -4.42 11.84 3.39
CA SER A 83 -5.73 11.20 3.18
C SER A 83 -6.58 11.82 2.07
N GLY A 84 -6.36 13.12 1.78
CA GLY A 84 -7.07 13.83 0.70
C GLY A 84 -6.78 13.29 -0.70
N TYR A 85 -5.62 12.65 -0.89
CA TYR A 85 -5.19 12.12 -2.19
C TYR A 85 -5.48 10.63 -2.37
N HIS A 86 -5.93 9.93 -1.32
CA HIS A 86 -6.12 8.47 -1.35
C HIS A 86 -7.03 8.03 -2.49
N ALA A 87 -8.18 8.67 -2.65
CA ALA A 87 -9.17 8.25 -3.65
C ALA A 87 -8.68 8.45 -5.07
N GLU A 88 -8.11 9.62 -5.38
CA GLU A 88 -7.58 9.94 -6.71
C GLU A 88 -6.48 8.96 -7.11
N ILE A 89 -5.46 8.83 -6.26
CA ILE A 89 -4.31 7.97 -6.54
C ILE A 89 -4.73 6.50 -6.64
N ALA A 90 -5.60 6.03 -5.74
CA ALA A 90 -6.06 4.64 -5.76
C ALA A 90 -6.83 4.31 -7.04
N MET A 91 -7.73 5.20 -7.46
CA MET A 91 -8.49 4.99 -8.70
C MET A 91 -7.57 4.97 -9.92
N GLU A 92 -6.56 5.83 -9.96
CA GLU A 92 -5.59 5.83 -11.06
C GLU A 92 -4.78 4.52 -11.10
N CYS A 93 -4.25 4.05 -9.95
CA CYS A 93 -3.59 2.76 -9.86
C CYS A 93 -4.48 1.60 -10.34
N MET A 94 -5.76 1.60 -9.94
CA MET A 94 -6.70 0.55 -10.32
C MET A 94 -7.05 0.56 -11.81
N LYS A 95 -7.12 1.74 -12.46
CA LYS A 95 -7.27 1.86 -13.92
C LYS A 95 -6.07 1.24 -14.66
N HIS A 96 -4.86 1.39 -14.11
CA HIS A 96 -3.65 0.70 -14.59
C HIS A 96 -3.59 -0.78 -14.18
N LYS A 97 -4.73 -1.35 -13.73
CA LYS A 97 -4.86 -2.78 -13.35
C LYS A 97 -3.95 -3.21 -12.19
N LYS A 98 -3.56 -2.26 -11.32
CA LYS A 98 -2.78 -2.56 -10.12
C LYS A 98 -3.72 -2.83 -8.94
N HIS A 99 -3.39 -3.83 -8.12
CA HIS A 99 -4.01 -4.01 -6.82
C HIS A 99 -3.61 -2.85 -5.90
N VAL A 100 -4.46 -2.48 -4.95
CA VAL A 100 -4.23 -1.33 -4.07
C VAL A 100 -4.41 -1.70 -2.61
N ILE A 101 -3.43 -1.32 -1.79
CA ILE A 101 -3.56 -1.16 -0.34
C ILE A 101 -3.50 0.35 -0.05
N VAL A 102 -4.51 0.89 0.60
CA VAL A 102 -4.54 2.32 0.97
C VAL A 102 -4.54 2.47 2.49
N GLU A 103 -3.80 3.47 3.00
CA GLU A 103 -3.84 3.80 4.42
C GLU A 103 -5.20 4.33 4.86
N LYS A 104 -5.46 4.21 6.15
CA LYS A 104 -6.68 4.73 6.76
C LYS A 104 -6.60 6.27 6.95
N PRO A 105 -7.72 7.01 6.84
CA PRO A 105 -9.01 6.55 6.33
C PRO A 105 -8.97 6.26 4.83
N MET A 106 -9.81 5.35 4.34
CA MET A 106 -9.88 4.98 2.92
C MET A 106 -10.07 6.19 2.01
N ALA A 107 -10.97 7.09 2.41
CA ALA A 107 -11.29 8.35 1.75
C ALA A 107 -11.84 9.35 2.77
N LEU A 108 -11.96 10.61 2.39
CA LEU A 108 -12.55 11.67 3.23
C LEU A 108 -14.06 11.85 3.03
N SER A 109 -14.66 11.20 2.02
CA SER A 109 -16.10 11.20 1.78
C SER A 109 -16.62 9.81 1.44
N ILE A 110 -17.90 9.54 1.74
CA ILE A 110 -18.57 8.30 1.32
C ILE A 110 -18.62 8.19 -0.20
N LYS A 111 -18.87 9.31 -0.89
CA LYS A 111 -18.88 9.36 -2.36
C LYS A 111 -17.57 8.84 -2.95
N ASP A 112 -16.44 9.29 -2.42
CA ASP A 112 -15.11 8.86 -2.89
C ASP A 112 -14.86 7.39 -2.55
N ALA A 113 -15.25 6.94 -1.36
CA ALA A 113 -15.15 5.54 -0.97
C ALA A 113 -15.95 4.62 -1.90
N ASP A 114 -17.19 4.98 -2.22
CA ASP A 114 -18.04 4.25 -3.16
C ASP A 114 -17.44 4.23 -4.58
N ALA A 115 -16.87 5.36 -5.03
CA ALA A 115 -16.18 5.45 -6.32
C ALA A 115 -14.95 4.53 -6.38
N MET A 116 -14.15 4.47 -5.31
CA MET A 116 -13.01 3.55 -5.22
C MET A 116 -13.45 2.08 -5.30
N ILE A 117 -14.53 1.71 -4.59
CA ILE A 117 -15.07 0.34 -4.61
C ILE A 117 -15.58 -0.01 -6.00
N ALA A 118 -16.31 0.90 -6.66
CA ALA A 118 -16.79 0.70 -8.02
C ALA A 118 -15.63 0.53 -9.01
N CYS A 119 -14.61 1.41 -8.92
CA CYS A 119 -13.41 1.35 -9.75
C CYS A 119 -12.66 0.01 -9.59
N ALA A 120 -12.51 -0.49 -8.37
CA ALA A 120 -11.89 -1.79 -8.12
C ALA A 120 -12.63 -2.94 -8.80
N LYS A 121 -13.96 -2.96 -8.71
CA LYS A 121 -14.82 -3.97 -9.36
C LYS A 121 -14.71 -3.91 -10.88
N GLU A 122 -14.83 -2.73 -11.46
CA GLU A 122 -14.74 -2.51 -12.91
C GLU A 122 -13.40 -2.98 -13.48
N ASN A 123 -12.32 -2.66 -12.79
CA ASN A 123 -10.97 -3.01 -13.22
C ASN A 123 -10.53 -4.44 -12.82
N LYS A 124 -11.38 -5.17 -12.06
CA LYS A 124 -11.13 -6.55 -11.57
C LYS A 124 -9.87 -6.65 -10.71
N VAL A 125 -9.60 -5.62 -9.92
CA VAL A 125 -8.48 -5.56 -8.98
C VAL A 125 -8.95 -5.57 -7.54
N LYS A 126 -8.05 -5.85 -6.61
CA LYS A 126 -8.33 -5.84 -5.18
C LYS A 126 -8.03 -4.46 -4.60
N LEU A 127 -8.93 -3.98 -3.75
CA LEU A 127 -8.75 -2.79 -2.92
C LEU A 127 -8.82 -3.20 -1.45
N CYS A 128 -7.79 -2.87 -0.70
CA CYS A 128 -7.69 -3.15 0.73
C CYS A 128 -7.38 -1.87 1.50
N VAL A 129 -7.99 -1.70 2.67
CA VAL A 129 -7.69 -0.60 3.59
C VAL A 129 -6.80 -1.11 4.72
N SER A 130 -5.73 -0.39 5.03
CA SER A 130 -4.77 -0.75 6.08
C SER A 130 -5.36 -0.51 7.48
N HIS A 131 -6.11 -1.49 7.98
CA HIS A 131 -6.64 -1.52 9.35
C HIS A 131 -5.82 -2.46 10.24
N GLN A 132 -4.54 -2.14 10.44
CA GLN A 132 -3.55 -2.98 11.11
C GLN A 132 -3.96 -3.40 12.53
N ASN A 133 -4.69 -2.56 13.27
CA ASN A 133 -5.15 -2.85 14.62
C ASN A 133 -6.07 -4.07 14.71
N ARG A 134 -6.76 -4.45 13.63
CA ARG A 134 -7.57 -5.67 13.57
C ARG A 134 -6.76 -6.94 13.85
N PHE A 135 -5.46 -6.91 13.63
CA PHE A 135 -4.56 -8.04 13.81
C PHE A 135 -3.85 -8.04 15.17
N ASN A 136 -4.01 -6.98 15.97
CA ASN A 136 -3.47 -6.94 17.33
C ASN A 136 -4.13 -8.00 18.22
N LYS A 137 -3.32 -8.69 19.02
CA LYS A 137 -3.79 -9.79 19.88
C LYS A 137 -5.01 -9.42 20.75
N PRO A 138 -5.04 -8.29 21.49
CA PRO A 138 -6.23 -7.91 22.28
C PRO A 138 -7.49 -7.74 21.42
N ILE A 139 -7.37 -7.12 20.23
CA ILE A 139 -8.50 -6.89 19.33
C ILE A 139 -9.02 -8.22 18.75
N ARG A 140 -8.14 -9.15 18.42
CA ARG A 140 -8.53 -10.49 17.97
C ARG A 140 -9.25 -11.28 19.05
N GLU A 141 -8.80 -11.20 20.31
CA GLU A 141 -9.47 -11.85 21.43
C GLU A 141 -10.84 -11.20 21.74
N LEU A 142 -10.91 -9.86 21.69
CA LEU A 142 -12.19 -9.15 21.78
C LEU A 142 -13.17 -9.59 20.68
N LYS A 143 -12.71 -9.66 19.44
CA LYS A 143 -13.52 -10.13 18.31
C LYS A 143 -14.05 -11.55 18.53
N LYS A 144 -13.21 -12.47 18.98
CA LYS A 144 -13.64 -13.84 19.34
C LYS A 144 -14.71 -13.85 20.42
N ALA A 145 -14.57 -13.02 21.45
CA ALA A 145 -15.54 -12.93 22.51
C ALA A 145 -16.91 -12.39 22.02
N ILE A 146 -16.89 -11.41 21.12
CA ILE A 146 -18.10 -10.89 20.47
C ILE A 146 -18.74 -11.98 19.61
N ASP A 147 -17.98 -12.65 18.75
CA ASP A 147 -18.48 -13.69 17.83
C ASP A 147 -19.06 -14.91 18.58
N SER A 148 -18.59 -15.16 19.80
CA SER A 148 -19.10 -16.22 20.68
C SER A 148 -20.22 -15.76 21.62
N ASN A 149 -20.79 -14.58 21.41
CA ASN A 149 -21.89 -13.98 22.22
C ASN A 149 -21.60 -13.92 23.73
N ARG A 150 -20.31 -13.71 24.11
CA ARG A 150 -19.91 -13.66 25.54
C ARG A 150 -20.32 -12.38 26.25
N PHE A 151 -20.76 -11.36 25.51
CA PHE A 151 -21.19 -10.07 26.06
C PHE A 151 -22.71 -9.86 26.01
N GLY A 152 -23.48 -10.85 25.59
CA GLY A 152 -24.92 -10.76 25.45
C GLY A 152 -25.37 -10.23 24.11
#